data_769f5f59d0a241118fa0974828557489
#
_entry.id   769f5f59d0a241118fa0974828557489
#
_cell.length_a   1.000
_cell.length_b   1.000
_cell.length_c   1.000
_cell.angle_alpha   90.00
_cell.angle_beta   90.00
_cell.angle_gamma   90.00
#
_symmetry.space_group_name_H-M   'P 1'
#
loop_
_entity.id
_entity.type
_entity.pdbx_description
1 polymer ?
#
loop_
_entity_poly.entity_id
_entity_poly.type
_entity_poly.pdbx_seq_one_letter_code
_entity_poly.pdbx_strand_id
1 'polypeptide(L)'
;MLFRSGREPVALRLIGRHQVPNALAAAAIATALGMPIEKIASGLSTAEIASKWRMEISEISSILLINDSYNANPESMKAALETLRNFAQERGGRAWAFLGKMHELGGSSQLDHQGIITFAQELEIDHVVAVATPDYGHGAIGSNSQVHHVNSFDEALDISTEITSGDVILVKGSRAEGLEKLSDYLKESLNMRESTEEEREKR
;
A
#
# COMPACT_ATOMS: atom_id res chain seq x y z
N MET A 1 4.87 -38.17 -25.30
CA MET A 1 4.82 -37.33 -24.10
C MET A 1 3.45 -36.64 -24.09
N LEU A 2 2.49 -37.13 -23.27
CA LEU A 2 1.15 -36.54 -23.21
C LEU A 2 1.19 -35.36 -22.25
N PHE A 3 1.08 -34.13 -22.77
CA PHE A 3 0.82 -32.96 -21.93
C PHE A 3 -0.63 -33.04 -21.41
N ARG A 4 -0.80 -33.42 -20.16
CA ARG A 4 -2.07 -33.20 -19.46
C ARG A 4 -2.17 -31.70 -19.16
N SER A 5 -2.89 -30.94 -19.95
CA SER A 5 -3.28 -29.58 -19.64
C SER A 5 -4.44 -29.62 -18.63
N GLY A 6 -4.12 -29.74 -17.33
CA GLY A 6 -5.07 -29.50 -16.27
C GLY A 6 -5.32 -27.99 -16.13
N ARG A 7 -6.57 -27.58 -15.92
CA ARG A 7 -6.97 -26.21 -15.57
C ARG A 7 -7.75 -26.24 -14.29
N GLU A 8 -7.25 -25.54 -13.28
CA GLU A 8 -7.96 -25.37 -12.02
C GLU A 8 -8.09 -23.87 -11.71
N PRO A 9 -9.27 -23.40 -11.30
CA PRO A 9 -9.46 -22.02 -10.90
C PRO A 9 -8.73 -21.73 -9.60
N VAL A 10 -8.11 -20.54 -9.51
CA VAL A 10 -7.46 -20.05 -8.30
C VAL A 10 -8.03 -18.69 -7.96
N ALA A 11 -8.58 -18.54 -6.76
CA ALA A 11 -9.05 -17.28 -6.21
C ALA A 11 -8.02 -16.79 -5.18
N LEU A 12 -7.08 -15.94 -5.61
CA LEU A 12 -6.09 -15.38 -4.70
C LEU A 12 -6.75 -14.44 -3.69
N ARG A 13 -6.49 -14.67 -2.41
CA ARG A 13 -6.89 -13.76 -1.31
C ARG A 13 -5.86 -12.66 -1.05
N LEU A 14 -4.72 -12.73 -1.74
CA LEU A 14 -3.62 -11.78 -1.61
C LEU A 14 -3.94 -10.50 -2.40
N ILE A 15 -3.73 -9.36 -1.77
CA ILE A 15 -4.09 -8.06 -2.33
C ILE A 15 -2.98 -7.56 -3.27
N GLY A 16 -3.40 -7.00 -4.41
CA GLY A 16 -2.53 -6.40 -5.41
C GLY A 16 -2.21 -7.33 -6.59
N ARG A 17 -2.25 -6.76 -7.81
CA ARG A 17 -1.96 -7.50 -9.06
C ARG A 17 -0.57 -8.11 -9.10
N HIS A 18 0.41 -7.52 -8.39
CA HIS A 18 1.78 -8.04 -8.27
C HIS A 18 1.85 -9.41 -7.57
N GLN A 19 0.80 -9.84 -6.88
CA GLN A 19 0.75 -11.18 -6.29
C GLN A 19 0.48 -12.28 -7.32
N VAL A 20 -0.06 -11.94 -8.49
CA VAL A 20 -0.31 -12.94 -9.54
C VAL A 20 0.99 -13.57 -10.06
N PRO A 21 2.07 -12.82 -10.43
CA PRO A 21 3.36 -13.41 -10.77
C PRO A 21 3.95 -14.27 -9.64
N ASN A 22 3.82 -13.84 -8.39
CA ASN A 22 4.31 -14.61 -7.24
C ASN A 22 3.57 -15.96 -7.11
N ALA A 23 2.25 -15.96 -7.25
CA ALA A 23 1.45 -17.18 -7.24
C ALA A 23 1.79 -18.11 -8.43
N LEU A 24 2.03 -17.55 -9.62
CA LEU A 24 2.46 -18.33 -10.79
C LEU A 24 3.84 -18.95 -10.59
N ALA A 25 4.78 -18.24 -9.99
CA ALA A 25 6.10 -18.79 -9.65
C ALA A 25 5.99 -19.93 -8.64
N ALA A 26 5.19 -19.76 -7.58
CA ALA A 26 4.92 -20.81 -6.61
C ALA A 26 4.27 -22.04 -7.26
N ALA A 27 3.28 -21.83 -8.14
CA ALA A 27 2.64 -22.91 -8.90
C ALA A 27 3.63 -23.66 -9.80
N ALA A 28 4.52 -22.95 -10.50
CA ALA A 28 5.54 -23.55 -11.36
C ALA A 28 6.51 -24.43 -10.56
N ILE A 29 6.97 -23.94 -9.40
CA ILE A 29 7.85 -24.72 -8.51
C ILE A 29 7.12 -25.97 -7.98
N ALA A 30 5.89 -25.82 -7.48
CA ALA A 30 5.10 -26.94 -6.97
C ALA A 30 4.83 -28.00 -8.05
N THR A 31 4.58 -27.56 -9.29
CA THR A 31 4.42 -28.47 -10.46
C THR A 31 5.71 -29.20 -10.75
N ALA A 32 6.86 -28.53 -10.72
CA ALA A 32 8.16 -29.15 -10.95
C ALA A 32 8.50 -30.20 -9.87
N LEU A 33 7.99 -30.01 -8.64
CA LEU A 33 8.10 -30.98 -7.54
C LEU A 33 7.06 -32.10 -7.60
N GLY A 34 6.21 -32.15 -8.63
CA GLY A 34 5.22 -33.21 -8.85
C GLY A 34 3.94 -33.08 -8.02
N MET A 35 3.65 -31.91 -7.48
CA MET A 35 2.39 -31.68 -6.73
C MET A 35 1.18 -31.72 -7.67
N PRO A 36 0.07 -32.40 -7.30
CA PRO A 36 -1.17 -32.39 -8.08
C PRO A 36 -1.73 -30.99 -8.23
N ILE A 37 -2.28 -30.67 -9.42
CA ILE A 37 -2.76 -29.32 -9.77
C ILE A 37 -3.89 -28.87 -8.83
N GLU A 38 -4.74 -29.78 -8.37
CA GLU A 38 -5.84 -29.49 -7.44
C GLU A 38 -5.31 -29.04 -6.07
N LYS A 39 -4.20 -29.64 -5.61
CA LYS A 39 -3.52 -29.22 -4.37
C LYS A 39 -2.85 -27.86 -4.52
N ILE A 40 -2.24 -27.60 -5.69
CA ILE A 40 -1.64 -26.30 -6.00
C ILE A 40 -2.73 -25.21 -5.98
N ALA A 41 -3.84 -25.42 -6.69
CA ALA A 41 -4.95 -24.48 -6.77
C ALA A 41 -5.58 -24.20 -5.38
N SER A 42 -5.81 -25.26 -4.61
CA SER A 42 -6.32 -25.13 -3.24
C SER A 42 -5.34 -24.38 -2.33
N GLY A 43 -4.07 -24.70 -2.36
CA GLY A 43 -3.03 -24.05 -1.56
C GLY A 43 -2.92 -22.56 -1.89
N LEU A 44 -2.92 -22.19 -3.18
CA LEU A 44 -2.87 -20.78 -3.60
C LEU A 44 -4.16 -20.01 -3.23
N SER A 45 -5.32 -20.65 -3.30
CA SER A 45 -6.61 -20.03 -2.94
C SER A 45 -6.80 -19.82 -1.43
N THR A 46 -6.03 -20.54 -0.61
CA THR A 46 -6.05 -20.42 0.86
C THR A 46 -4.81 -19.72 1.41
N ALA A 47 -3.87 -19.32 0.54
CA ALA A 47 -2.66 -18.63 0.94
C ALA A 47 -2.98 -17.29 1.62
N GLU A 48 -2.35 -17.06 2.75
CA GLU A 48 -2.42 -15.80 3.51
C GLU A 48 -1.03 -15.20 3.65
N ILE A 49 -0.94 -13.88 3.78
CA ILE A 49 0.32 -13.19 4.03
C ILE A 49 0.69 -13.42 5.50
N ALA A 50 1.68 -14.27 5.75
CA ALA A 50 2.18 -14.53 7.10
C ALA A 50 3.04 -13.39 7.66
N SER A 51 3.55 -12.52 6.81
CA SER A 51 4.42 -11.39 7.21
C SER A 51 3.57 -10.18 7.59
N LYS A 52 3.80 -9.63 8.79
CA LYS A 52 3.22 -8.34 9.20
C LYS A 52 3.64 -7.22 8.25
N TRP A 53 2.80 -6.16 8.19
CA TRP A 53 3.07 -4.93 7.44
C TRP A 53 3.29 -5.11 5.93
N ARG A 54 2.63 -6.12 5.33
CA ARG A 54 2.58 -6.35 3.88
C ARG A 54 1.14 -6.28 3.42
N MET A 55 0.74 -5.14 2.84
CA MET A 55 -0.63 -4.90 2.38
C MET A 55 -1.69 -5.27 3.44
N GLU A 56 -1.40 -4.96 4.69
CA GLU A 56 -2.28 -5.23 5.84
C GLU A 56 -3.38 -4.18 5.86
N ILE A 57 -4.63 -4.62 5.67
CA ILE A 57 -5.78 -3.72 5.60
C ILE A 57 -6.49 -3.62 6.93
N SER A 58 -6.84 -2.39 7.31
CA SER A 58 -7.71 -2.08 8.43
C SER A 58 -8.77 -1.09 7.98
N GLU A 59 -10.02 -1.35 8.29
CA GLU A 59 -11.12 -0.40 8.07
C GLU A 59 -11.45 0.30 9.40
N ILE A 60 -11.45 1.63 9.37
CA ILE A 60 -11.67 2.50 10.52
C ILE A 60 -12.68 3.54 10.08
N SER A 61 -13.91 3.48 10.60
CA SER A 61 -14.94 4.52 10.32
C SER A 61 -15.11 4.86 8.85
N SER A 62 -15.21 3.88 7.98
CA SER A 62 -15.28 4.06 6.53
C SER A 62 -13.99 4.58 5.87
N ILE A 63 -12.88 4.70 6.59
CA ILE A 63 -11.55 4.96 6.04
C ILE A 63 -10.81 3.63 5.91
N LEU A 64 -10.16 3.40 4.77
CA LEU A 64 -9.36 2.21 4.55
C LEU A 64 -7.89 2.53 4.75
N LEU A 65 -7.23 1.88 5.71
CA LEU A 65 -5.80 2.01 5.96
C LEU A 65 -5.06 0.76 5.48
N ILE A 66 -4.11 0.95 4.58
CA ILE A 66 -3.22 -0.08 4.02
C ILE A 66 -1.83 0.12 4.63
N ASN A 67 -1.40 -0.81 5.48
CA ASN A 67 -0.05 -0.84 6.02
C ASN A 67 0.83 -1.77 5.17
N ASP A 68 1.76 -1.20 4.40
CA ASP A 68 2.76 -1.92 3.59
C ASP A 68 4.19 -1.46 3.92
N SER A 69 4.46 -1.26 5.22
CA SER A 69 5.71 -0.71 5.74
C SER A 69 6.81 -1.75 6.00
N TYR A 70 6.66 -2.97 5.52
CA TYR A 70 7.68 -4.01 5.71
C TYR A 70 8.96 -3.73 4.90
N ASN A 71 8.82 -3.30 3.65
CA ASN A 71 9.93 -2.94 2.76
C ASN A 71 9.46 -2.04 1.62
N ALA A 72 10.40 -1.33 0.99
CA ALA A 72 10.15 -0.48 -0.15
C ALA A 72 11.28 -0.56 -1.17
N ASN A 73 10.89 -0.72 -2.44
CA ASN A 73 11.71 -0.52 -3.62
C ASN A 73 10.83 0.09 -4.74
N PRO A 74 11.39 0.62 -5.82
CA PRO A 74 10.61 1.33 -6.85
C PRO A 74 9.44 0.52 -7.40
N GLU A 75 9.61 -0.78 -7.67
CA GLU A 75 8.57 -1.65 -8.23
C GLU A 75 7.44 -1.89 -7.22
N SER A 76 7.78 -2.19 -5.97
CA SER A 76 6.79 -2.40 -4.92
C SER A 76 6.04 -1.12 -4.54
N MET A 77 6.70 0.04 -4.62
CA MET A 77 6.06 1.35 -4.41
C MET A 77 5.00 1.62 -5.48
N LYS A 78 5.35 1.42 -6.76
CA LYS A 78 4.40 1.57 -7.88
C LYS A 78 3.20 0.64 -7.73
N ALA A 79 3.42 -0.63 -7.45
CA ALA A 79 2.34 -1.60 -7.25
C ALA A 79 1.41 -1.25 -6.07
N ALA A 80 1.96 -0.70 -4.99
CA ALA A 80 1.17 -0.24 -3.85
C ALA A 80 0.36 1.02 -4.18
N LEU A 81 0.92 1.98 -4.93
CA LEU A 81 0.20 3.18 -5.39
C LEU A 81 -0.94 2.84 -6.36
N GLU A 82 -0.73 1.88 -7.29
CA GLU A 82 -1.82 1.37 -8.14
C GLU A 82 -2.95 0.75 -7.29
N THR A 83 -2.59 -0.01 -6.27
CA THR A 83 -3.56 -0.62 -5.37
C THR A 83 -4.32 0.44 -4.57
N LEU A 84 -3.63 1.44 -4.03
CA LEU A 84 -4.22 2.60 -3.36
C LEU A 84 -5.25 3.31 -4.26
N ARG A 85 -4.85 3.62 -5.51
CA ARG A 85 -5.74 4.32 -6.46
C ARG A 85 -6.98 3.51 -6.78
N ASN A 86 -6.84 2.20 -7.01
CA ASN A 86 -7.98 1.33 -7.30
C ASN A 86 -8.99 1.32 -6.14
N PHE A 87 -8.54 1.17 -4.90
CA PHE A 87 -9.42 1.21 -3.74
C PHE A 87 -10.08 2.58 -3.55
N ALA A 88 -9.34 3.69 -3.75
CA ALA A 88 -9.90 5.03 -3.65
C ALA A 88 -11.00 5.26 -4.71
N GLN A 89 -10.78 4.81 -5.96
CA GLN A 89 -11.78 4.89 -7.02
C GLN A 89 -13.03 4.04 -6.72
N GLU A 90 -12.85 2.80 -6.25
CA GLU A 90 -13.96 1.91 -5.89
C GLU A 90 -14.82 2.47 -4.75
N ARG A 91 -14.19 3.20 -3.83
CA ARG A 91 -14.86 3.80 -2.66
C ARG A 91 -15.39 5.21 -2.92
N GLY A 92 -14.95 5.85 -4.00
CA GLY A 92 -15.29 7.25 -4.32
C GLY A 92 -14.63 8.26 -3.36
N GLY A 93 -13.54 7.86 -2.68
CA GLY A 93 -12.77 8.69 -1.74
C GLY A 93 -11.44 9.15 -2.34
N ARG A 94 -10.68 9.91 -1.56
CA ARG A 94 -9.35 10.38 -1.93
C ARG A 94 -8.27 9.34 -1.60
N ALA A 95 -7.20 9.38 -2.37
CA ALA A 95 -6.02 8.54 -2.19
C ALA A 95 -4.93 9.31 -1.41
N TRP A 96 -4.53 8.80 -0.26
CA TRP A 96 -3.49 9.34 0.62
C TRP A 96 -2.30 8.38 0.69
N ALA A 97 -1.12 8.82 0.27
CA ALA A 97 0.10 8.01 0.31
C ALA A 97 1.13 8.60 1.28
N PHE A 98 1.33 7.98 2.44
CA PHE A 98 2.40 8.29 3.39
C PHE A 98 3.63 7.45 3.04
N LEU A 99 4.64 8.08 2.49
CA LEU A 99 5.79 7.41 1.90
C LEU A 99 7.09 7.75 2.64
N GLY A 100 7.77 6.72 3.14
CA GLY A 100 9.11 6.82 3.67
C GLY A 100 10.18 6.43 2.67
N LYS A 101 11.43 6.50 3.09
CA LYS A 101 12.59 6.26 2.24
C LYS A 101 12.65 4.83 1.72
N MET A 102 13.06 4.70 0.47
CA MET A 102 13.53 3.44 -0.11
C MET A 102 15.05 3.34 0.12
N HIS A 103 15.48 2.31 0.86
CA HIS A 103 16.89 2.05 1.10
C HIS A 103 17.51 1.16 0.01
N GLU A 104 18.84 1.03 0.04
CA GLU A 104 19.62 0.14 -0.82
C GLU A 104 19.59 0.46 -2.32
N LEU A 105 19.20 1.68 -2.70
CA LEU A 105 19.14 2.12 -4.10
C LEU A 105 20.49 2.64 -4.64
N GLY A 106 21.51 2.79 -3.80
CA GLY A 106 22.82 3.31 -4.24
C GLY A 106 22.73 4.72 -4.83
N GLY A 107 23.45 4.95 -5.93
CA GLY A 107 23.54 6.26 -6.57
C GLY A 107 22.27 6.74 -7.30
N SER A 108 21.29 5.87 -7.52
CA SER A 108 20.03 6.22 -8.17
C SER A 108 18.94 6.69 -7.21
N SER A 109 19.21 6.67 -5.89
CA SER A 109 18.20 6.94 -4.83
C SER A 109 17.32 8.14 -5.12
N GLN A 110 17.91 9.31 -5.40
CA GLN A 110 17.13 10.52 -5.66
C GLN A 110 16.25 10.40 -6.91
N LEU A 111 16.76 9.85 -8.00
CA LEU A 111 16.01 9.67 -9.24
C LEU A 111 14.86 8.68 -9.05
N ASP A 112 15.09 7.60 -8.32
CA ASP A 112 14.07 6.60 -8.02
C ASP A 112 12.94 7.18 -7.16
N HIS A 113 13.27 7.97 -6.11
CA HIS A 113 12.25 8.64 -5.29
C HIS A 113 11.45 9.67 -6.12
N GLN A 114 12.09 10.48 -6.94
CA GLN A 114 11.42 11.43 -7.84
C GLN A 114 10.53 10.71 -8.85
N GLY A 115 10.97 9.55 -9.36
CA GLY A 115 10.18 8.70 -10.24
C GLY A 115 8.89 8.17 -9.58
N ILE A 116 8.90 7.94 -8.26
CA ILE A 116 7.68 7.57 -7.51
C ILE A 116 6.70 8.73 -7.43
N ILE A 117 7.16 9.96 -7.20
CA ILE A 117 6.29 11.14 -7.21
C ILE A 117 5.66 11.34 -8.59
N THR A 118 6.46 11.26 -9.65
CA THR A 118 5.93 11.36 -11.02
C THR A 118 4.85 10.31 -11.27
N PHE A 119 5.11 9.06 -10.88
CA PHE A 119 4.15 7.97 -11.04
C PHE A 119 2.88 8.16 -10.18
N ALA A 120 3.00 8.66 -8.96
CA ALA A 120 1.85 9.00 -8.12
C ALA A 120 0.98 10.09 -8.76
N GLN A 121 1.60 11.09 -9.39
CA GLN A 121 0.91 12.14 -10.13
C GLN A 121 0.21 11.63 -11.39
N GLU A 122 0.84 10.70 -12.14
CA GLU A 122 0.23 10.04 -13.29
C GLU A 122 -1.00 9.20 -12.90
N LEU A 123 -0.97 8.60 -11.70
CA LEU A 123 -2.10 7.87 -11.12
C LEU A 123 -3.16 8.79 -10.51
N GLU A 124 -2.95 10.09 -10.50
CA GLU A 124 -3.82 11.07 -9.82
C GLU A 124 -4.05 10.72 -8.34
N ILE A 125 -2.98 10.36 -7.62
CA ILE A 125 -3.02 10.23 -6.16
C ILE A 125 -3.24 11.63 -5.57
N ASP A 126 -4.28 11.81 -4.78
CA ASP A 126 -4.69 13.14 -4.32
C ASP A 126 -3.65 13.78 -3.39
N HIS A 127 -3.12 13.00 -2.44
CA HIS A 127 -2.14 13.48 -1.47
C HIS A 127 -0.97 12.50 -1.33
N VAL A 128 0.25 13.01 -1.46
CA VAL A 128 1.48 12.28 -1.16
C VAL A 128 2.17 12.99 0.00
N VAL A 129 2.39 12.28 1.10
CA VAL A 129 3.09 12.77 2.29
C VAL A 129 4.45 12.07 2.35
N ALA A 130 5.51 12.80 1.99
CA ALA A 130 6.90 12.34 2.06
C ALA A 130 7.39 12.48 3.51
N VAL A 131 7.52 11.37 4.21
CA VAL A 131 7.86 11.33 5.64
C VAL A 131 9.38 11.25 5.79
N ALA A 132 10.00 12.27 6.35
CA ALA A 132 11.43 12.40 6.62
C ALA A 132 12.33 12.05 5.40
N THR A 133 11.82 12.27 4.17
CA THR A 133 12.49 11.84 2.94
C THR A 133 12.47 12.97 1.90
N PRO A 134 13.46 13.89 1.91
CA PRO A 134 13.52 15.00 0.97
C PRO A 134 13.78 14.56 -0.49
N ASP A 135 14.30 13.35 -0.71
CA ASP A 135 14.64 12.81 -2.04
C ASP A 135 13.44 12.71 -2.98
N TYR A 136 12.22 12.69 -2.46
CA TYR A 136 10.99 12.67 -3.27
C TYR A 136 10.81 13.93 -4.12
N GLY A 137 11.35 15.10 -3.71
CA GLY A 137 11.12 16.36 -4.42
C GLY A 137 9.64 16.78 -4.39
N HIS A 138 9.30 17.81 -5.17
CA HIS A 138 7.96 18.40 -5.13
C HIS A 138 7.04 17.95 -6.29
N GLY A 139 7.53 17.09 -7.18
CA GLY A 139 6.78 16.66 -8.36
C GLY A 139 6.62 17.75 -9.43
N ALA A 140 5.77 17.49 -10.41
CA ALA A 140 5.52 18.43 -11.51
C ALA A 140 4.59 19.56 -11.09
N ILE A 141 4.89 20.78 -11.54
CA ILE A 141 4.05 21.98 -11.34
C ILE A 141 2.75 21.79 -12.13
N GLY A 142 1.61 22.09 -11.50
CA GLY A 142 0.30 22.00 -12.13
C GLY A 142 -0.37 20.63 -12.09
N SER A 143 0.22 19.68 -11.38
CA SER A 143 -0.45 18.43 -11.03
C SER A 143 -1.59 18.66 -10.03
N ASN A 144 -2.64 17.83 -10.12
CA ASN A 144 -3.72 17.82 -9.12
C ASN A 144 -3.29 17.15 -7.80
N SER A 145 -2.21 16.37 -7.82
CA SER A 145 -1.66 15.74 -6.62
C SER A 145 -0.95 16.74 -5.73
N GLN A 146 -1.26 16.73 -4.44
CA GLN A 146 -0.58 17.56 -3.44
C GLN A 146 0.57 16.77 -2.84
N VAL A 147 1.77 17.33 -2.86
CA VAL A 147 2.97 16.72 -2.26
C VAL A 147 3.35 17.50 -1.02
N HIS A 148 3.25 16.85 0.12
CA HIS A 148 3.59 17.37 1.44
C HIS A 148 4.93 16.78 1.89
N HIS A 149 5.81 17.59 2.46
CA HIS A 149 7.04 17.15 3.10
C HIS A 149 6.93 17.35 4.60
N VAL A 150 7.12 16.29 5.35
CA VAL A 150 7.09 16.30 6.82
C VAL A 150 8.38 15.69 7.37
N ASN A 151 8.82 16.17 8.52
CA ASN A 151 10.06 15.74 9.14
C ASN A 151 9.85 14.76 10.31
N SER A 152 8.61 14.59 10.73
CA SER A 152 8.24 13.72 11.85
C SER A 152 6.90 13.04 11.64
N PHE A 153 6.63 12.05 12.49
CA PHE A 153 5.30 11.40 12.53
C PHE A 153 4.23 12.34 13.08
N ASP A 154 4.58 13.25 13.99
CA ASP A 154 3.64 14.24 14.52
C ASP A 154 3.16 15.17 13.41
N GLU A 155 4.06 15.71 12.57
CA GLU A 155 3.70 16.51 11.39
C GLU A 155 2.84 15.71 10.39
N ALA A 156 3.11 14.40 10.22
CA ALA A 156 2.30 13.53 9.37
C ALA A 156 0.89 13.34 9.94
N LEU A 157 0.76 13.24 11.27
CA LEU A 157 -0.54 13.15 11.95
C LEU A 157 -1.33 14.46 11.84
N ASP A 158 -0.67 15.62 11.90
CA ASP A 158 -1.32 16.91 11.70
C ASP A 158 -1.98 16.98 10.30
N ILE A 159 -1.26 16.55 9.25
CA ILE A 159 -1.82 16.46 7.88
C ILE A 159 -2.98 15.44 7.84
N SER A 160 -2.91 14.34 8.57
CA SER A 160 -3.96 13.34 8.58
C SER A 160 -5.31 13.84 9.09
N THR A 161 -5.35 15.02 9.72
CA THR A 161 -6.61 15.66 10.16
C THR A 161 -7.52 16.04 9.00
N GLU A 162 -6.99 16.15 7.78
CA GLU A 162 -7.75 16.42 6.56
C GLU A 162 -8.41 15.16 5.95
N ILE A 163 -8.06 13.96 6.45
CA ILE A 163 -8.63 12.68 6.00
C ILE A 163 -10.08 12.59 6.46
N THR A 164 -10.94 12.18 5.52
CA THR A 164 -12.39 12.08 5.72
C THR A 164 -12.94 10.69 5.39
N SER A 165 -14.19 10.45 5.75
CA SER A 165 -14.90 9.21 5.42
C SER A 165 -14.82 8.88 3.92
N GLY A 166 -14.56 7.63 3.60
CA GLY A 166 -14.38 7.13 2.23
C GLY A 166 -12.93 7.16 1.74
N ASP A 167 -12.06 7.96 2.35
CA ASP A 167 -10.65 8.06 1.95
C ASP A 167 -9.90 6.73 2.15
N VAL A 168 -8.85 6.55 1.36
CA VAL A 168 -7.96 5.39 1.43
C VAL A 168 -6.54 5.86 1.72
N ILE A 169 -5.90 5.25 2.70
CA ILE A 169 -4.56 5.59 3.17
C ILE A 169 -3.62 4.43 2.86
N LEU A 170 -2.47 4.72 2.28
CA LEU A 170 -1.33 3.81 2.17
C LEU A 170 -0.18 4.34 3.05
N VAL A 171 0.39 3.47 3.87
CA VAL A 171 1.63 3.74 4.61
C VAL A 171 2.70 2.78 4.10
N LYS A 172 3.77 3.30 3.47
CA LYS A 172 4.81 2.47 2.86
C LYS A 172 6.20 3.12 2.93
N GLY A 173 7.18 2.31 3.30
CA GLY A 173 8.60 2.67 3.35
C GLY A 173 9.48 1.46 3.61
N SER A 174 10.79 1.64 3.56
CA SER A 174 11.71 0.59 3.96
C SER A 174 11.60 0.32 5.47
N ARG A 175 11.91 -0.91 5.88
CA ARG A 175 11.78 -1.36 7.28
C ARG A 175 12.48 -0.45 8.29
N ALA A 176 13.63 0.12 7.90
CA ALA A 176 14.42 1.00 8.76
C ALA A 176 13.71 2.31 9.12
N GLU A 177 12.71 2.73 8.34
CA GLU A 177 11.95 3.97 8.59
C GLU A 177 10.94 3.85 9.74
N GLY A 178 10.58 2.63 10.13
CA GLY A 178 9.68 2.38 11.25
C GLY A 178 8.23 2.86 11.02
N LEU A 179 7.80 2.96 9.76
CA LEU A 179 6.48 3.51 9.39
C LEU A 179 5.30 2.65 9.87
N GLU A 180 5.52 1.43 10.34
CA GLU A 180 4.50 0.67 11.04
C GLU A 180 3.97 1.43 12.27
N LYS A 181 4.83 2.21 12.95
CA LYS A 181 4.41 3.04 14.08
C LYS A 181 3.50 4.19 13.63
N LEU A 182 3.82 4.83 12.49
CA LEU A 182 2.92 5.83 11.92
C LEU A 182 1.55 5.23 11.57
N SER A 183 1.53 4.03 11.00
CA SER A 183 0.29 3.30 10.73
C SER A 183 -0.52 3.06 12.01
N ASP A 184 0.12 2.67 13.12
CA ASP A 184 -0.53 2.46 14.41
C ASP A 184 -1.07 3.78 14.99
N TYR A 185 -0.30 4.86 14.93
CA TYR A 185 -0.74 6.20 15.37
C TYR A 185 -1.92 6.73 14.54
N LEU A 186 -1.91 6.51 13.21
CA LEU A 186 -3.04 6.86 12.35
C LEU A 186 -4.30 6.09 12.77
N LYS A 187 -4.19 4.79 13.05
CA LYS A 187 -5.31 3.98 13.55
C LYS A 187 -5.89 4.53 14.84
N GLU A 188 -5.03 4.85 15.80
CA GLU A 188 -5.44 5.40 17.09
C GLU A 188 -6.12 6.76 16.93
N SER A 189 -5.52 7.67 16.15
CA SER A 189 -6.05 9.00 15.90
C SER A 189 -7.43 8.96 15.23
N LEU A 190 -7.60 8.13 14.21
CA LEU A 190 -8.86 7.98 13.48
C LEU A 190 -9.97 7.39 14.37
N ASN A 191 -9.66 6.36 15.17
CA ASN A 191 -10.61 5.79 16.13
C ASN A 191 -11.07 6.80 17.21
N MET A 192 -10.15 7.65 17.70
CA MET A 192 -10.50 8.69 18.68
C MET A 192 -11.44 9.75 18.09
N ARG A 193 -11.24 10.11 16.82
CA ARG A 193 -12.11 11.08 16.12
C ARG A 193 -13.53 10.55 15.97
N GLU A 194 -13.70 9.28 15.57
CA GLU A 194 -15.00 8.62 15.49
C GLU A 194 -15.74 8.66 16.82
N SER A 195 -15.08 8.21 17.90
CA SER A 195 -15.68 8.21 19.24
C SER A 195 -16.17 9.60 19.67
N THR A 196 -15.42 10.65 19.28
CA THR A 196 -15.77 12.05 19.62
C THR A 196 -16.96 12.55 18.78
N GLU A 197 -17.06 12.16 17.52
CA GLU A 197 -18.18 12.51 16.63
C GLU A 197 -19.47 11.82 17.06
N GLU A 198 -19.43 10.53 17.38
CA GLU A 198 -20.58 9.81 17.94
C GLU A 198 -21.11 10.38 19.25
N GLU A 199 -20.23 10.86 20.12
CA GLU A 199 -20.62 11.52 21.37
C GLU A 199 -21.31 12.88 21.15
N ARG A 200 -20.91 13.59 20.07
CA ARG A 200 -21.53 14.87 19.68
C ARG A 200 -22.91 14.70 19.07
N GLU A 201 -23.12 13.65 18.28
CA GLU A 201 -24.43 13.35 17.65
C GLU A 201 -25.47 12.86 18.66
N LYS A 202 -25.04 12.30 19.80
CA LYS A 202 -25.93 11.82 20.87
C LYS A 202 -26.36 12.91 21.85
N ARG A 203 -25.87 14.16 21.69
CA ARG A 203 -26.22 15.34 22.55
C ARG A 203 -27.18 16.29 21.86
#